data_f55a3f4af2c86ad343a359a973f32ee7
#
_entry.id   f55a3f4af2c86ad343a359a973f32ee7
#
_cell.length_a   1.000
_cell.length_b   1.000
_cell.length_c   1.000
_cell.angle_alpha   90.00
_cell.angle_beta   90.00
_cell.angle_gamma   90.00
#
_symmetry.space_group_name_H-M   'P 1'
#
loop_
_entity.id
_entity.type
_entity.pdbx_description
1 polymer ?
#
loop_
_entity_poly.entity_id
_entity_poly.type
_entity_poly.pdbx_seq_one_letter_code
_entity_poly.pdbx_strand_id
1 'polypeptide(L)'
;MRTKFQITVLVSVLLACVGCSSHRGLRADDEAVARVGSAYFYRSELAALMPNGVAAADSVNCSNAIISKWMVAQLKQKEAEMLFESSSRDIEKLVEEYRRSLLVQRLDRHYLEKEPCGEISEQKVAEYYNAHKADFKVKQPMVKGEIVALGENNRRRKQLAEWFSSATGEKRVDFEEICRKEKISHLKFSEWVLFSDYLSNLPLLRNANHDGMLGNRSTQQIHHNKVYYYYRITAVLNVGDTMPLELAAGNIREILTKSHNAEVLRRHEEKMEKSALSSGNAEIFN
;
A
#
# COMPACT_ATOMS: atom_id res chain seq x y z
N MET A 1 42.38 -83.25 3.74
CA MET A 1 43.14 -82.88 4.99
C MET A 1 43.21 -81.34 5.06
N ARG A 2 42.82 -80.76 6.24
CA ARG A 2 43.10 -79.43 6.73
C ARG A 2 42.22 -78.32 6.16
N THR A 3 41.28 -77.92 6.86
CA THR A 3 40.98 -77.23 8.13
C THR A 3 40.55 -75.84 7.86
N LYS A 4 39.36 -75.62 8.26
CA LYS A 4 38.58 -74.36 8.38
C LYS A 4 39.34 -73.33 9.13
N PHE A 5 39.17 -72.10 8.67
CA PHE A 5 39.17 -70.95 9.56
C PHE A 5 38.07 -69.99 9.11
N GLN A 6 36.99 -70.02 9.83
CA GLN A 6 35.93 -69.05 9.71
C GLN A 6 36.36 -67.82 10.52
N ILE A 7 36.48 -66.66 9.87
CA ILE A 7 36.53 -65.39 10.52
C ILE A 7 35.21 -64.73 10.32
N THR A 8 34.38 -64.77 11.37
CA THR A 8 33.14 -64.05 11.48
C THR A 8 33.46 -62.58 11.73
N VAL A 9 33.36 -61.77 10.70
CA VAL A 9 33.43 -60.31 10.86
C VAL A 9 32.03 -59.82 11.18
N LEU A 10 31.83 -59.49 12.44
CA LEU A 10 30.63 -58.84 12.96
C LEU A 10 30.68 -57.35 12.51
N VAL A 11 30.02 -57.05 11.37
CA VAL A 11 29.84 -55.64 10.98
C VAL A 11 28.67 -55.09 11.76
N SER A 12 28.99 -54.37 12.82
CA SER A 12 28.04 -53.54 13.54
C SER A 12 27.67 -52.34 12.66
N VAL A 13 26.52 -52.45 11.97
CA VAL A 13 25.92 -51.31 11.29
C VAL A 13 25.36 -50.37 12.36
N LEU A 14 26.11 -49.34 12.71
CA LEU A 14 25.60 -48.19 13.44
C LEU A 14 24.61 -47.44 12.51
N LEU A 15 23.31 -47.71 12.65
CA LEU A 15 22.28 -46.82 12.12
C LEU A 15 22.36 -45.50 12.88
N ALA A 16 23.08 -44.54 12.29
CA ALA A 16 22.94 -43.15 12.66
C ALA A 16 21.57 -42.65 12.18
N CYS A 17 20.55 -42.79 13.02
CA CYS A 17 19.31 -42.07 12.86
C CYS A 17 19.62 -40.56 12.93
N VAL A 18 19.85 -39.93 11.79
CA VAL A 18 19.82 -38.47 11.68
C VAL A 18 18.34 -38.07 11.74
N GLY A 19 17.82 -38.07 12.97
CA GLY A 19 16.59 -37.35 13.27
C GLY A 19 16.88 -35.88 13.10
N CYS A 20 16.34 -35.28 12.07
CA CYS A 20 16.17 -33.82 11.98
C CYS A 20 15.14 -33.38 13.02
N SER A 21 15.46 -33.52 14.30
CA SER A 21 14.88 -32.68 15.32
C SER A 21 15.62 -31.37 15.25
N SER A 22 14.92 -30.27 14.95
CA SER A 22 15.40 -28.91 15.10
C SER A 22 15.66 -28.63 16.58
N HIS A 23 16.68 -29.29 17.12
CA HIS A 23 17.28 -28.90 18.39
C HIS A 23 17.96 -27.54 18.13
N ARG A 24 17.31 -26.47 18.55
CA ARG A 24 18.01 -25.21 18.84
C ARG A 24 18.92 -25.49 20.03
N GLY A 25 20.05 -26.16 19.79
CA GLY A 25 21.10 -26.40 20.75
C GLY A 25 21.67 -25.06 21.23
N LEU A 26 22.29 -25.09 22.43
CA LEU A 26 23.05 -23.96 22.95
C LEU A 26 23.95 -23.41 21.85
N ARG A 27 23.85 -22.12 21.55
CA ARG A 27 24.79 -21.41 20.67
C ARG A 27 26.07 -21.32 21.44
N ALA A 28 27.17 -21.87 20.93
CA ALA A 28 28.46 -21.93 21.61
C ALA A 28 29.02 -20.54 21.96
N ASP A 29 28.62 -19.51 21.21
CA ASP A 29 29.19 -18.16 21.31
C ASP A 29 28.17 -17.12 21.86
N ASP A 30 26.99 -17.53 22.37
CA ASP A 30 25.96 -16.61 22.88
C ASP A 30 25.42 -17.08 24.23
N GLU A 31 25.51 -16.23 25.23
CA GLU A 31 25.07 -16.56 26.59
C GLU A 31 23.55 -16.62 26.69
N ALA A 32 23.02 -17.74 27.19
CA ALA A 32 21.58 -17.87 27.47
C ALA A 32 21.21 -17.07 28.72
N VAL A 33 20.24 -16.16 28.62
CA VAL A 33 19.74 -15.30 29.70
C VAL A 33 18.45 -15.83 30.33
N ALA A 34 17.72 -16.70 29.62
CA ALA A 34 16.53 -17.40 30.16
C ALA A 34 16.28 -18.72 29.41
N ARG A 35 15.48 -19.62 30.04
CA ARG A 35 15.06 -20.89 29.45
C ARG A 35 13.64 -21.25 29.87
N VAL A 36 12.87 -21.77 28.92
CA VAL A 36 11.57 -22.41 29.18
C VAL A 36 11.54 -23.73 28.41
N GLY A 37 11.57 -24.87 29.10
CA GLY A 37 11.69 -26.18 28.46
C GLY A 37 12.97 -26.32 27.63
N SER A 38 12.84 -26.55 26.35
CA SER A 38 13.95 -26.61 25.38
C SER A 38 14.25 -25.29 24.69
N ALA A 39 13.43 -24.25 24.90
CA ALA A 39 13.63 -22.92 24.31
C ALA A 39 14.58 -22.10 25.17
N TYR A 40 15.58 -21.49 24.54
CA TYR A 40 16.56 -20.61 25.17
C TYR A 40 16.38 -19.20 24.63
N PHE A 41 16.54 -18.21 25.52
CA PHE A 41 16.59 -16.80 25.19
C PHE A 41 18.01 -16.30 25.38
N TYR A 42 18.59 -15.73 24.33
CA TYR A 42 20.01 -15.39 24.32
C TYR A 42 20.25 -13.89 24.56
N ARG A 43 21.48 -13.57 25.01
CA ARG A 43 21.90 -12.19 25.27
C ARG A 43 21.80 -11.30 24.02
N SER A 44 22.16 -11.81 22.86
CA SER A 44 22.03 -11.09 21.59
C SER A 44 20.58 -10.74 21.26
N GLU A 45 19.64 -11.66 21.53
CA GLU A 45 18.20 -11.45 21.30
C GLU A 45 17.64 -10.42 22.30
N LEU A 46 18.07 -10.50 23.57
CA LEU A 46 17.75 -9.49 24.59
C LEU A 46 18.25 -8.11 24.18
N ALA A 47 19.51 -8.02 23.74
CA ALA A 47 20.11 -6.76 23.29
C ALA A 47 19.35 -6.14 22.11
N ALA A 48 18.90 -6.96 21.17
CA ALA A 48 18.13 -6.49 20.01
C ALA A 48 16.73 -5.94 20.38
N LEU A 49 16.17 -6.35 21.53
CA LEU A 49 14.87 -5.89 22.02
C LEU A 49 14.98 -4.73 23.03
N MET A 50 16.20 -4.38 23.44
CA MET A 50 16.42 -3.25 24.35
C MET A 50 16.16 -1.92 23.61
N PRO A 51 15.36 -1.01 24.17
CA PRO A 51 15.18 0.31 23.58
C PRO A 51 16.49 1.11 23.58
N ASN A 52 16.69 1.91 22.55
CA ASN A 52 17.83 2.82 22.49
C ASN A 52 17.70 3.91 23.56
N GLY A 53 18.81 4.23 24.25
CA GLY A 53 18.86 5.34 25.21
C GLY A 53 18.31 5.05 26.60
N VAL A 54 18.13 3.80 26.98
CA VAL A 54 17.76 3.42 28.36
C VAL A 54 18.87 3.83 29.32
N ALA A 55 18.56 4.57 30.38
CA ALA A 55 19.52 4.93 31.41
C ALA A 55 20.06 3.66 32.11
N ALA A 56 21.35 3.67 32.52
CA ALA A 56 21.97 2.52 33.13
C ALA A 56 21.24 2.00 34.39
N ALA A 57 20.63 2.93 35.17
CA ALA A 57 19.81 2.59 36.33
C ALA A 57 18.54 1.79 35.99
N ASP A 58 17.95 2.02 34.83
CA ASP A 58 16.70 1.38 34.38
C ASP A 58 16.95 0.14 33.50
N SER A 59 18.18 -0.04 33.03
CA SER A 59 18.56 -1.13 32.11
C SER A 59 18.27 -2.52 32.69
N VAL A 60 18.53 -2.75 33.98
CA VAL A 60 18.28 -4.03 34.64
C VAL A 60 16.77 -4.31 34.73
N ASN A 61 15.97 -3.31 35.10
CA ASN A 61 14.52 -3.45 35.18
C ASN A 61 13.89 -3.72 33.79
N CYS A 62 14.36 -3.00 32.77
CA CYS A 62 13.95 -3.20 31.38
C CYS A 62 14.31 -4.61 30.88
N SER A 63 15.54 -5.06 31.12
CA SER A 63 15.98 -6.41 30.78
C SER A 63 15.13 -7.48 31.44
N ASN A 64 14.86 -7.36 32.74
CA ASN A 64 14.04 -8.29 33.51
C ASN A 64 12.59 -8.32 32.97
N ALA A 65 12.04 -7.17 32.60
CA ALA A 65 10.70 -7.09 32.02
C ALA A 65 10.61 -7.79 30.64
N ILE A 66 11.64 -7.63 29.79
CA ILE A 66 11.73 -8.30 28.48
C ILE A 66 11.85 -9.82 28.69
N ILE A 67 12.74 -10.26 29.59
CA ILE A 67 12.92 -11.68 29.91
C ILE A 67 11.60 -12.28 30.43
N SER A 68 10.96 -11.63 31.39
CA SER A 68 9.67 -12.08 31.94
C SER A 68 8.60 -12.19 30.85
N LYS A 69 8.50 -11.19 29.97
CA LYS A 69 7.55 -11.20 28.85
C LYS A 69 7.82 -12.37 27.90
N TRP A 70 9.09 -12.63 27.56
CA TRP A 70 9.49 -13.76 26.74
C TRP A 70 9.11 -15.10 27.40
N MET A 71 9.44 -15.29 28.70
CA MET A 71 9.09 -16.51 29.45
C MET A 71 7.59 -16.76 29.45
N VAL A 72 6.78 -15.72 29.73
CA VAL A 72 5.30 -15.83 29.73
C VAL A 72 4.79 -16.20 28.35
N ALA A 73 5.37 -15.63 27.27
CA ALA A 73 4.99 -15.97 25.91
C ALA A 73 5.25 -17.46 25.61
N GLN A 74 6.42 -17.99 25.98
CA GLN A 74 6.76 -19.41 25.80
C GLN A 74 5.85 -20.34 26.62
N LEU A 75 5.53 -19.97 27.86
CA LEU A 75 4.63 -20.76 28.70
C LEU A 75 3.22 -20.79 28.13
N LYS A 76 2.71 -19.61 27.68
CA LYS A 76 1.38 -19.54 27.02
C LYS A 76 1.32 -20.36 25.76
N GLN A 77 2.37 -20.31 24.92
CA GLN A 77 2.43 -21.12 23.70
C GLN A 77 2.35 -22.61 24.05
N LYS A 78 3.15 -23.07 25.01
CA LYS A 78 3.15 -24.47 25.46
C LYS A 78 1.81 -24.91 26.02
N GLU A 79 1.16 -24.07 26.82
CA GLU A 79 -0.17 -24.35 27.36
C GLU A 79 -1.22 -24.42 26.23
N ALA A 80 -1.16 -23.50 25.25
CA ALA A 80 -2.05 -23.51 24.09
C ALA A 80 -1.86 -24.77 23.25
N GLU A 81 -0.61 -25.19 23.01
CA GLU A 81 -0.29 -26.43 22.28
C GLU A 81 -0.88 -27.68 22.98
N MET A 82 -0.86 -27.72 24.30
CA MET A 82 -1.47 -28.81 25.07
C MET A 82 -3.00 -28.76 25.03
N LEU A 83 -3.60 -27.56 25.18
CA LEU A 83 -5.06 -27.41 25.21
C LEU A 83 -5.72 -27.58 23.86
N PHE A 84 -5.01 -27.22 22.80
CA PHE A 84 -5.52 -27.16 21.41
C PHE A 84 -4.77 -28.10 20.48
N GLU A 85 -4.39 -29.30 20.95
CA GLU A 85 -3.62 -30.27 20.15
C GLU A 85 -4.30 -30.62 18.82
N SER A 86 -5.63 -30.71 18.78
CA SER A 86 -6.39 -30.95 17.55
C SER A 86 -6.30 -29.78 16.56
N SER A 87 -6.21 -28.55 17.05
CA SER A 87 -6.09 -27.34 16.24
C SER A 87 -4.65 -27.09 15.79
N SER A 88 -3.66 -27.73 16.38
CA SER A 88 -2.24 -27.57 16.02
C SER A 88 -1.99 -27.98 14.57
N ARG A 89 -2.61 -29.06 14.11
CA ARG A 89 -2.53 -29.53 12.71
C ARG A 89 -3.11 -28.52 11.71
N ASP A 90 -4.19 -27.88 12.07
CA ASP A 90 -4.80 -26.84 11.22
C ASP A 90 -3.92 -25.58 11.15
N ILE A 91 -3.30 -25.23 12.28
CA ILE A 91 -2.33 -24.11 12.33
C ILE A 91 -1.10 -24.42 11.49
N GLU A 92 -0.53 -25.62 11.60
CA GLU A 92 0.61 -26.04 10.78
C GLU A 92 0.29 -26.00 9.28
N LYS A 93 -0.91 -26.44 8.90
CA LYS A 93 -1.39 -26.36 7.52
C LYS A 93 -1.45 -24.90 7.03
N LEU A 94 -2.05 -24.01 7.83
CA LEU A 94 -2.11 -22.58 7.51
C LEU A 94 -0.72 -21.95 7.39
N VAL A 95 0.20 -22.30 8.27
CA VAL A 95 1.59 -21.81 8.25
C VAL A 95 2.30 -22.29 6.96
N GLU A 96 2.11 -23.56 6.57
CA GLU A 96 2.72 -24.09 5.35
C GLU A 96 2.10 -23.48 4.08
N GLU A 97 0.79 -23.26 4.06
CA GLU A 97 0.11 -22.54 2.98
C GLU A 97 0.63 -21.08 2.86
N TYR A 98 0.79 -20.41 3.98
CA TYR A 98 1.34 -19.06 4.01
C TYR A 98 2.80 -19.02 3.55
N ARG A 99 3.63 -19.94 4.02
CA ARG A 99 5.03 -20.10 3.57
C ARG A 99 5.11 -20.30 2.05
N ARG A 100 4.25 -21.18 1.50
CA ARG A 100 4.16 -21.44 0.06
C ARG A 100 3.79 -20.14 -0.68
N SER A 101 2.77 -19.44 -0.22
CA SER A 101 2.35 -18.18 -0.86
C SER A 101 3.46 -17.14 -0.88
N LEU A 102 4.23 -16.99 0.21
CA LEU A 102 5.39 -16.09 0.27
C LEU A 102 6.50 -16.49 -0.71
N LEU A 103 6.77 -17.77 -0.86
CA LEU A 103 7.78 -18.26 -1.81
C LEU A 103 7.36 -18.01 -3.25
N VAL A 104 6.09 -18.30 -3.60
CA VAL A 104 5.53 -18.01 -4.92
C VAL A 104 5.58 -16.49 -5.19
N GLN A 105 5.09 -15.68 -4.29
CA GLN A 105 5.14 -14.22 -4.44
C GLN A 105 6.57 -13.68 -4.65
N ARG A 106 7.56 -14.29 -3.98
CA ARG A 106 8.97 -13.91 -4.15
C ARG A 106 9.51 -14.32 -5.52
N LEU A 107 9.08 -15.48 -6.04
CA LEU A 107 9.42 -15.96 -7.38
C LEU A 107 8.81 -15.05 -8.44
N ASP A 108 7.52 -14.72 -8.33
CA ASP A 108 6.83 -13.81 -9.25
C ASP A 108 7.53 -12.46 -9.31
N ARG A 109 7.85 -11.88 -8.15
CA ARG A 109 8.62 -10.63 -8.08
C ARG A 109 9.95 -10.73 -8.80
N HIS A 110 10.68 -11.83 -8.64
CA HIS A 110 11.95 -12.06 -9.31
C HIS A 110 11.80 -12.05 -10.84
N TYR A 111 10.73 -12.66 -11.39
CA TYR A 111 10.47 -12.60 -12.83
C TYR A 111 10.12 -11.18 -13.30
N LEU A 112 9.28 -10.46 -12.55
CA LEU A 112 8.92 -9.09 -12.87
C LEU A 112 10.10 -8.13 -12.78
N GLU A 113 11.04 -8.34 -11.87
CA GLU A 113 12.28 -7.56 -11.77
C GLU A 113 13.23 -7.83 -12.95
N LYS A 114 13.19 -9.03 -13.52
CA LYS A 114 13.97 -9.38 -14.72
C LYS A 114 13.39 -8.85 -16.01
N GLU A 115 12.08 -8.74 -16.08
CA GLU A 115 11.33 -8.27 -17.25
C GLU A 115 10.41 -7.09 -16.86
N PRO A 116 10.97 -5.95 -16.43
CA PRO A 116 10.17 -4.83 -15.97
C PRO A 116 9.35 -4.23 -17.12
N CYS A 117 8.14 -3.78 -16.81
CA CYS A 117 7.39 -2.94 -17.72
C CYS A 117 8.14 -1.62 -17.86
N GLY A 118 8.75 -1.38 -19.00
CA GLY A 118 9.40 -0.10 -19.29
C GLY A 118 8.43 1.08 -19.21
N GLU A 119 8.93 2.27 -19.49
CA GLU A 119 8.10 3.47 -19.53
C GLU A 119 6.99 3.33 -20.58
N ILE A 120 5.75 3.57 -20.15
CA ILE A 120 4.59 3.53 -21.03
C ILE A 120 4.44 4.87 -21.71
N SER A 121 4.65 4.89 -23.02
CA SER A 121 4.58 6.12 -23.82
C SER A 121 3.17 6.73 -23.84
N GLU A 122 3.10 8.05 -23.99
CA GLU A 122 1.83 8.78 -24.14
C GLU A 122 1.01 8.25 -25.33
N GLN A 123 1.67 7.80 -26.39
CA GLN A 123 1.00 7.20 -27.53
C GLN A 123 0.24 5.93 -27.14
N LYS A 124 0.85 5.00 -26.38
CA LYS A 124 0.18 3.79 -25.88
C LYS A 124 -0.99 4.11 -24.97
N VAL A 125 -0.84 5.14 -24.13
CA VAL A 125 -1.92 5.63 -23.26
C VAL A 125 -3.10 6.13 -24.09
N ALA A 126 -2.83 6.94 -25.11
CA ALA A 126 -3.85 7.48 -26.01
C ALA A 126 -4.54 6.39 -26.85
N GLU A 127 -3.78 5.43 -27.37
CA GLU A 127 -4.32 4.27 -28.11
C GLU A 127 -5.27 3.45 -27.23
N TYR A 128 -4.83 3.12 -26.01
CA TYR A 128 -5.66 2.38 -25.06
C TYR A 128 -6.94 3.15 -24.70
N TYR A 129 -6.81 4.44 -24.39
CA TYR A 129 -7.95 5.29 -24.10
C TYR A 129 -8.98 5.31 -25.24
N ASN A 130 -8.52 5.49 -26.47
CA ASN A 130 -9.41 5.54 -27.64
C ASN A 130 -10.15 4.22 -27.87
N ALA A 131 -9.46 3.08 -27.67
CA ALA A 131 -10.03 1.76 -27.80
C ALA A 131 -11.07 1.44 -26.70
N HIS A 132 -10.91 2.01 -25.49
CA HIS A 132 -11.71 1.71 -24.31
C HIS A 132 -12.46 2.93 -23.75
N LYS A 133 -12.70 3.94 -24.58
CA LYS A 133 -13.27 5.23 -24.17
C LYS A 133 -14.61 5.10 -23.44
N ALA A 134 -15.38 4.08 -23.77
CA ALA A 134 -16.68 3.80 -23.13
C ALA A 134 -16.54 3.39 -21.65
N ASP A 135 -15.39 2.84 -21.25
CA ASP A 135 -15.14 2.34 -19.89
C ASP A 135 -14.72 3.47 -18.93
N PHE A 136 -14.21 4.58 -19.50
CA PHE A 136 -13.77 5.73 -18.73
C PHE A 136 -14.91 6.70 -18.51
N LYS A 137 -15.73 6.43 -17.49
CA LYS A 137 -16.87 7.28 -17.11
C LYS A 137 -16.62 7.96 -15.78
N VAL A 138 -17.01 9.23 -15.70
CA VAL A 138 -17.00 10.01 -14.49
C VAL A 138 -18.01 9.42 -13.50
N LYS A 139 -17.54 9.03 -12.31
CA LYS A 139 -18.39 8.39 -11.27
C LYS A 139 -18.94 9.40 -10.26
N GLN A 140 -18.30 10.54 -10.10
CA GLN A 140 -18.71 11.62 -9.21
C GLN A 140 -18.48 12.94 -9.93
N PRO A 141 -19.33 13.96 -9.74
CA PRO A 141 -19.15 15.24 -10.41
C PRO A 141 -17.78 15.84 -10.12
N MET A 142 -17.13 16.34 -11.15
CA MET A 142 -15.82 17.01 -11.05
C MET A 142 -15.94 18.43 -11.63
N VAL A 143 -15.18 19.34 -11.05
CA VAL A 143 -15.21 20.74 -11.45
C VAL A 143 -13.81 21.35 -11.57
N LYS A 144 -13.70 22.38 -12.42
CA LYS A 144 -12.63 23.37 -12.38
C LYS A 144 -13.26 24.68 -11.96
N GLY A 145 -12.54 25.53 -11.25
CA GLY A 145 -13.11 26.78 -10.77
C GLY A 145 -12.19 27.56 -9.86
N GLU A 146 -12.75 28.55 -9.20
CA GLU A 146 -12.00 29.44 -8.33
C GLU A 146 -12.87 29.88 -7.16
N ILE A 147 -12.22 30.19 -6.04
CA ILE A 147 -12.85 30.73 -4.84
C ILE A 147 -11.94 31.82 -4.30
N VAL A 148 -12.52 33.00 -4.00
CA VAL A 148 -11.83 34.06 -3.26
C VAL A 148 -12.62 34.45 -2.01
N ALA A 149 -11.94 34.60 -0.88
CA ALA A 149 -12.52 35.01 0.38
C ALA A 149 -12.10 36.46 0.71
N LEU A 150 -13.07 37.35 0.77
CA LEU A 150 -12.87 38.79 1.06
C LEU A 150 -13.56 39.16 2.36
N GLY A 151 -12.79 39.70 3.30
CA GLY A 151 -13.36 40.22 4.54
C GLY A 151 -14.38 41.35 4.29
N GLU A 152 -15.44 41.43 5.11
CA GLU A 152 -16.49 42.43 5.01
C GLU A 152 -15.92 43.85 5.03
N ASN A 153 -14.88 44.10 5.82
CA ASN A 153 -14.21 45.39 5.97
C ASN A 153 -13.16 45.72 4.89
N ASN A 154 -12.96 44.81 3.90
CA ASN A 154 -12.02 45.08 2.83
C ASN A 154 -12.54 46.22 1.95
N ARG A 155 -11.84 47.37 1.94
CA ARG A 155 -12.23 48.60 1.22
C ARG A 155 -12.36 48.38 -0.29
N ARG A 156 -11.62 47.38 -0.86
CA ARG A 156 -11.62 47.08 -2.28
C ARG A 156 -12.57 45.91 -2.65
N ARG A 157 -13.37 45.43 -1.70
CA ARG A 157 -14.18 44.23 -1.90
C ARG A 157 -15.02 44.24 -3.20
N LYS A 158 -15.75 45.34 -3.46
CA LYS A 158 -16.58 45.45 -4.68
C LYS A 158 -15.73 45.42 -5.95
N GLN A 159 -14.62 46.12 -5.96
CA GLN A 159 -13.67 46.18 -7.09
C GLN A 159 -13.06 44.78 -7.33
N LEU A 160 -12.59 44.14 -6.27
CA LEU A 160 -12.01 42.77 -6.38
C LEU A 160 -13.04 41.74 -6.79
N ALA A 161 -14.29 41.84 -6.37
CA ALA A 161 -15.36 40.98 -6.83
C ALA A 161 -15.67 41.17 -8.32
N GLU A 162 -15.67 42.41 -8.83
CA GLU A 162 -15.79 42.69 -10.25
C GLU A 162 -14.62 42.12 -11.05
N TRP A 163 -13.40 42.33 -10.60
CA TRP A 163 -12.20 41.83 -11.25
C TRP A 163 -12.09 40.28 -11.21
N PHE A 164 -12.51 39.68 -10.12
CA PHE A 164 -12.63 38.21 -10.03
C PHE A 164 -13.58 37.63 -11.09
N SER A 165 -14.65 38.36 -11.39
CA SER A 165 -15.63 37.97 -12.43
C SER A 165 -15.06 38.08 -13.83
N SER A 166 -13.98 38.86 -14.05
CA SER A 166 -13.32 38.98 -15.36
C SER A 166 -12.50 37.71 -15.65
N ALA A 167 -12.69 37.13 -16.82
CA ALA A 167 -12.00 35.90 -17.20
C ALA A 167 -10.53 36.12 -17.60
N THR A 168 -10.27 37.25 -18.26
CA THR A 168 -8.97 37.59 -18.83
C THR A 168 -8.75 39.11 -18.78
N GLY A 169 -7.55 39.55 -19.21
CA GLY A 169 -7.20 40.96 -19.36
C GLY A 169 -6.55 41.56 -18.13
N GLU A 170 -6.33 42.87 -18.22
CA GLU A 170 -5.59 43.65 -17.22
C GLU A 170 -6.23 43.57 -15.83
N LYS A 171 -7.55 43.67 -15.73
CA LYS A 171 -8.29 43.53 -14.47
C LYS A 171 -8.00 42.19 -13.76
N ARG A 172 -7.77 41.13 -14.51
CA ARG A 172 -7.45 39.81 -13.96
C ARG A 172 -6.04 39.76 -13.39
N VAL A 173 -5.09 40.37 -14.07
CA VAL A 173 -3.69 40.47 -13.64
C VAL A 173 -3.64 41.30 -12.35
N ASP A 174 -4.30 42.45 -12.32
CA ASP A 174 -4.37 43.35 -11.16
C ASP A 174 -5.02 42.66 -9.96
N PHE A 175 -6.09 41.89 -10.19
CA PHE A 175 -6.74 41.10 -9.15
C PHE A 175 -5.76 40.08 -8.51
N GLU A 176 -5.04 39.34 -9.31
CA GLU A 176 -4.08 38.35 -8.82
C GLU A 176 -2.91 38.97 -8.07
N GLU A 177 -2.43 40.11 -8.56
CA GLU A 177 -1.37 40.86 -7.91
C GLU A 177 -1.81 41.39 -6.54
N ILE A 178 -3.02 41.94 -6.44
CA ILE A 178 -3.55 42.46 -5.15
C ILE A 178 -3.82 41.29 -4.19
N CYS A 179 -4.41 40.19 -4.64
CA CYS A 179 -4.59 39.03 -3.80
C CYS A 179 -3.27 38.56 -3.19
N ARG A 180 -2.20 38.54 -3.97
CA ARG A 180 -0.86 38.14 -3.51
C ARG A 180 -0.29 39.17 -2.51
N LYS A 181 -0.37 40.49 -2.81
CA LYS A 181 0.16 41.56 -1.97
C LYS A 181 -0.56 41.65 -0.63
N GLU A 182 -1.88 41.57 -0.64
CA GLU A 182 -2.73 41.69 0.57
C GLU A 182 -2.96 40.34 1.27
N LYS A 183 -2.33 39.23 0.79
CA LYS A 183 -2.47 37.86 1.33
C LYS A 183 -3.94 37.42 1.40
N ILE A 184 -4.73 37.79 0.40
CA ILE A 184 -6.12 37.37 0.26
C ILE A 184 -6.16 35.90 -0.14
N SER A 185 -7.00 35.11 0.53
CA SER A 185 -7.20 33.71 0.17
C SER A 185 -7.89 33.60 -1.20
N HIS A 186 -7.15 33.15 -2.20
CA HIS A 186 -7.61 32.88 -3.56
C HIS A 186 -7.21 31.45 -3.96
N LEU A 187 -8.18 30.56 -4.02
CA LEU A 187 -8.02 29.17 -4.42
C LEU A 187 -8.35 29.03 -5.91
N LYS A 188 -7.42 28.48 -6.66
CA LYS A 188 -7.58 28.15 -8.09
C LYS A 188 -7.57 26.64 -8.26
N PHE A 189 -8.65 26.12 -8.78
CA PHE A 189 -8.79 24.71 -9.18
C PHE A 189 -8.65 24.66 -10.71
N SER A 190 -7.41 24.77 -11.21
CA SER A 190 -7.07 24.66 -12.62
C SER A 190 -7.13 23.23 -13.13
N GLU A 191 -6.90 22.28 -12.25
CA GLU A 191 -7.10 20.86 -12.50
C GLU A 191 -8.48 20.41 -12.05
N TRP A 192 -8.94 19.25 -12.57
CA TRP A 192 -10.18 18.65 -12.17
C TRP A 192 -10.13 18.17 -10.71
N VAL A 193 -11.06 18.65 -9.89
CA VAL A 193 -11.26 18.21 -8.51
C VAL A 193 -12.65 17.67 -8.33
N LEU A 194 -12.86 16.81 -7.35
CA LEU A 194 -14.20 16.38 -6.98
C LEU A 194 -15.03 17.59 -6.55
N PHE A 195 -16.29 17.62 -6.95
CA PHE A 195 -17.19 18.72 -6.56
C PHE A 195 -17.34 18.82 -5.03
N SER A 196 -17.34 17.69 -4.32
CA SER A 196 -17.29 17.66 -2.85
C SER A 196 -16.09 18.39 -2.26
N ASP A 197 -14.90 18.22 -2.87
CA ASP A 197 -13.67 18.85 -2.41
C ASP A 197 -13.69 20.36 -2.69
N TYR A 198 -14.25 20.75 -3.83
CA TYR A 198 -14.49 22.17 -4.13
C TYR A 198 -15.43 22.78 -3.10
N LEU A 199 -16.55 22.13 -2.78
CA LEU A 199 -17.53 22.58 -1.80
C LEU A 199 -16.97 22.68 -0.39
N SER A 200 -16.01 21.83 -0.02
CA SER A 200 -15.39 21.87 1.31
C SER A 200 -14.68 23.19 1.63
N ASN A 201 -14.38 23.99 0.61
CA ASN A 201 -13.76 25.30 0.72
C ASN A 201 -14.79 26.45 0.82
N LEU A 202 -16.08 26.14 0.83
CA LEU A 202 -17.18 27.10 0.95
C LEU A 202 -17.96 26.84 2.23
N PRO A 203 -18.45 27.89 2.92
CA PRO A 203 -19.24 27.75 4.14
C PRO A 203 -20.70 27.34 3.81
N LEU A 204 -20.87 26.15 3.23
CA LEU A 204 -22.17 25.62 2.83
C LEU A 204 -22.73 24.72 3.93
N LEU A 205 -24.07 24.69 4.04
CA LEU A 205 -24.76 23.75 4.92
C LEU A 205 -24.61 22.33 4.36
N ARG A 206 -24.19 21.38 5.20
CA ARG A 206 -23.90 19.99 4.81
C ARG A 206 -25.08 19.28 4.11
N ASN A 207 -26.30 19.68 4.41
CA ASN A 207 -27.53 19.06 3.90
C ASN A 207 -28.20 19.84 2.77
N ALA A 208 -27.56 20.89 2.24
CA ALA A 208 -28.13 21.66 1.14
C ALA A 208 -27.93 20.91 -0.20
N ASN A 209 -28.93 20.96 -1.07
CA ASN A 209 -28.77 20.49 -2.45
C ASN A 209 -27.98 21.53 -3.23
N HIS A 210 -26.77 21.14 -3.67
CA HIS A 210 -25.85 22.00 -4.40
C HIS A 210 -25.85 21.73 -5.91
N ASP A 211 -26.72 20.87 -6.42
CA ASP A 211 -26.74 20.50 -7.86
C ASP A 211 -26.96 21.71 -8.76
N GLY A 212 -27.72 22.70 -8.29
CA GLY A 212 -27.89 23.96 -9.00
C GLY A 212 -26.61 24.74 -9.27
N MET A 213 -25.56 24.52 -8.45
CA MET A 213 -24.26 25.17 -8.62
C MET A 213 -23.53 24.61 -9.86
N LEU A 214 -23.70 23.34 -10.16
CA LEU A 214 -23.07 22.69 -11.31
C LEU A 214 -23.56 23.25 -12.65
N GLY A 215 -24.78 23.78 -12.71
CA GLY A 215 -25.36 24.40 -13.91
C GLY A 215 -24.95 25.86 -14.13
N ASN A 216 -24.45 26.56 -13.09
CA ASN A 216 -24.18 27.99 -13.13
C ASN A 216 -22.69 28.27 -13.35
N ARG A 217 -22.37 29.02 -14.42
CA ARG A 217 -20.99 29.45 -14.78
C ARG A 217 -20.70 30.89 -14.37
N SER A 218 -21.68 31.63 -13.85
CA SER A 218 -21.47 33.01 -13.39
C SER A 218 -20.76 33.01 -12.01
N THR A 219 -20.13 34.12 -11.69
CA THR A 219 -19.64 34.37 -10.34
C THR A 219 -20.80 34.47 -9.37
N GLN A 220 -20.76 33.68 -8.31
CA GLN A 220 -21.73 33.69 -7.21
C GLN A 220 -21.06 34.13 -5.91
N GLN A 221 -21.86 34.45 -4.92
CA GLN A 221 -21.34 34.86 -3.60
C GLN A 221 -22.11 34.19 -2.47
N ILE A 222 -21.40 33.95 -1.38
CA ILE A 222 -21.93 33.51 -0.08
C ILE A 222 -21.37 34.47 0.97
N HIS A 223 -22.21 35.00 1.84
CA HIS A 223 -21.75 35.78 2.99
C HIS A 223 -21.87 34.94 4.27
N HIS A 224 -20.76 34.77 4.96
CA HIS A 224 -20.74 33.99 6.20
C HIS A 224 -19.64 34.51 7.13
N ASN A 225 -19.96 34.72 8.41
CA ASN A 225 -19.03 35.16 9.47
C ASN A 225 -18.15 36.35 9.07
N LYS A 226 -18.78 37.44 8.54
CA LYS A 226 -18.09 38.66 8.09
C LYS A 226 -17.10 38.46 6.94
N VAL A 227 -17.23 37.35 6.17
CA VAL A 227 -16.46 37.07 4.99
C VAL A 227 -17.39 36.85 3.81
N TYR A 228 -17.07 37.45 2.68
CA TYR A 228 -17.71 37.21 1.40
C TYR A 228 -16.88 36.21 0.61
N TYR A 229 -17.45 35.06 0.29
CA TYR A 229 -16.86 34.07 -0.57
C TYR A 229 -17.44 34.28 -1.98
N TYR A 230 -16.59 34.69 -2.91
CA TYR A 230 -16.95 34.73 -4.32
C TYR A 230 -16.39 33.47 -4.97
N TYR A 231 -17.23 32.78 -5.71
CA TYR A 231 -16.82 31.53 -6.36
C TYR A 231 -17.38 31.44 -7.76
N ARG A 232 -16.66 30.71 -8.62
CA ARG A 232 -17.02 30.46 -9.99
C ARG A 232 -16.59 29.07 -10.41
N ILE A 233 -17.52 28.29 -10.96
CA ILE A 233 -17.23 27.01 -11.61
C ILE A 233 -17.02 27.28 -13.10
N THR A 234 -15.82 27.00 -13.62
CA THR A 234 -15.46 27.26 -15.02
C THR A 234 -15.71 26.06 -15.93
N ALA A 235 -15.60 24.84 -15.41
CA ALA A 235 -15.89 23.62 -16.13
C ALA A 235 -16.50 22.57 -15.19
N VAL A 236 -17.30 21.67 -15.76
CA VAL A 236 -17.96 20.57 -15.04
C VAL A 236 -17.88 19.31 -15.87
N LEU A 237 -17.65 18.22 -15.19
CA LEU A 237 -17.88 16.85 -15.67
C LEU A 237 -18.96 16.24 -14.77
N ASN A 238 -20.07 15.86 -15.37
CA ASN A 238 -21.18 15.21 -14.66
C ASN A 238 -20.95 13.70 -14.56
N VAL A 239 -21.70 13.07 -13.68
CA VAL A 239 -21.73 11.60 -13.60
C VAL A 239 -22.16 11.03 -14.96
N GLY A 240 -21.42 10.06 -15.48
CA GLY A 240 -21.66 9.44 -16.79
C GLY A 240 -20.98 10.11 -17.97
N ASP A 241 -20.46 11.32 -17.82
CA ASP A 241 -19.64 11.96 -18.85
C ASP A 241 -18.37 11.11 -19.12
N THR A 242 -17.85 11.21 -20.33
CA THR A 242 -16.58 10.56 -20.66
C THR A 242 -15.44 11.32 -19.97
N MET A 243 -14.68 10.59 -19.17
CA MET A 243 -13.52 11.15 -18.46
C MET A 243 -12.45 11.60 -19.46
N PRO A 244 -11.93 12.82 -19.41
CA PRO A 244 -10.84 13.26 -20.28
C PRO A 244 -9.58 12.39 -20.13
N LEU A 245 -8.80 12.26 -21.19
CA LEU A 245 -7.56 11.48 -21.19
C LEU A 245 -6.61 11.90 -20.07
N GLU A 246 -6.51 13.19 -19.77
CA GLU A 246 -5.67 13.73 -18.70
C GLU A 246 -5.97 13.12 -17.32
N LEU A 247 -7.25 12.85 -17.04
CA LEU A 247 -7.69 12.19 -15.80
C LEU A 247 -7.56 10.66 -15.87
N ALA A 248 -7.76 10.07 -17.04
CA ALA A 248 -7.70 8.63 -17.25
C ALA A 248 -6.25 8.12 -17.36
N ALA A 249 -5.30 8.96 -17.75
CA ALA A 249 -3.94 8.57 -18.12
C ALA A 249 -3.21 7.80 -17.00
N GLY A 250 -3.34 8.23 -15.75
CA GLY A 250 -2.71 7.56 -14.61
C GLY A 250 -3.25 6.12 -14.44
N ASN A 251 -4.57 5.96 -14.48
CA ASN A 251 -5.22 4.66 -14.39
C ASN A 251 -4.86 3.76 -15.58
N ILE A 252 -4.80 4.33 -16.80
CA ILE A 252 -4.41 3.58 -18.00
C ILE A 252 -2.99 3.05 -17.87
N ARG A 253 -2.04 3.84 -17.40
CA ARG A 253 -0.67 3.37 -17.17
C ARG A 253 -0.63 2.22 -16.16
N GLU A 254 -1.43 2.30 -15.11
CA GLU A 254 -1.55 1.22 -14.14
C GLU A 254 -2.13 -0.07 -14.75
N ILE A 255 -3.17 0.05 -15.56
CA ILE A 255 -3.79 -1.09 -16.28
C ILE A 255 -2.78 -1.73 -17.22
N LEU A 256 -2.07 -0.94 -18.02
CA LEU A 256 -1.07 -1.44 -18.97
C LEU A 256 0.12 -2.11 -18.25
N THR A 257 0.55 -1.55 -17.13
CA THR A 257 1.59 -2.16 -16.28
C THR A 257 1.12 -3.51 -15.70
N LYS A 258 -0.09 -3.56 -15.16
CA LYS A 258 -0.68 -4.81 -14.64
C LYS A 258 -0.83 -5.87 -15.73
N SER A 259 -1.27 -5.46 -16.91
CA SER A 259 -1.40 -6.35 -18.07
C SER A 259 -0.04 -6.92 -18.51
N HIS A 260 0.99 -6.08 -18.57
CA HIS A 260 2.36 -6.54 -18.85
C HIS A 260 2.85 -7.54 -17.81
N ASN A 261 2.68 -7.22 -16.54
CA ASN A 261 3.10 -8.10 -15.43
C ASN A 261 2.38 -9.46 -15.47
N ALA A 262 1.08 -9.45 -15.71
CA ALA A 262 0.29 -10.67 -15.86
C ALA A 262 0.79 -11.54 -17.04
N GLU A 263 1.12 -10.91 -18.16
CA GLU A 263 1.65 -11.62 -19.33
C GLU A 263 3.04 -12.21 -19.09
N VAL A 264 3.91 -11.48 -18.37
CA VAL A 264 5.23 -12.00 -17.97
C VAL A 264 5.06 -13.26 -17.11
N LEU A 265 4.24 -13.20 -16.08
CA LEU A 265 4.01 -14.34 -15.16
C LEU A 265 3.39 -15.51 -15.91
N ARG A 266 2.37 -15.29 -16.74
CA ARG A 266 1.71 -16.33 -17.55
C ARG A 266 2.72 -17.08 -18.44
N ARG A 267 3.61 -16.36 -19.13
CA ARG A 267 4.65 -16.97 -19.98
C ARG A 267 5.62 -17.85 -19.17
N HIS A 268 5.99 -17.40 -17.97
CA HIS A 268 6.86 -18.17 -17.09
C HIS A 268 6.16 -19.41 -16.52
N GLU A 269 4.91 -19.28 -16.11
CA GLU A 269 4.06 -20.39 -15.64
C GLU A 269 3.88 -21.46 -16.72
N GLU A 270 3.50 -21.09 -17.94
CA GLU A 270 3.36 -22.00 -19.08
C GLU A 270 4.68 -22.72 -19.42
N LYS A 271 5.81 -21.99 -19.34
CA LYS A 271 7.13 -22.59 -19.55
C LYS A 271 7.48 -23.59 -18.46
N MET A 272 7.18 -23.30 -17.19
CA MET A 272 7.41 -24.23 -16.07
C MET A 272 6.55 -25.48 -16.21
N GLU A 273 5.25 -25.32 -16.49
CA GLU A 273 4.33 -26.45 -16.69
C GLU A 273 4.79 -27.34 -17.84
N LYS A 274 5.05 -26.76 -19.01
CA LYS A 274 5.53 -27.50 -20.18
C LYS A 274 6.85 -28.21 -19.92
N SER A 275 7.78 -27.60 -19.21
CA SER A 275 9.05 -28.20 -18.84
C SER A 275 8.85 -29.37 -17.87
N ALA A 276 7.99 -29.21 -16.86
CA ALA A 276 7.70 -30.26 -15.88
C ALA A 276 7.04 -31.49 -16.53
N LEU A 277 6.06 -31.27 -17.40
CA LEU A 277 5.41 -32.36 -18.16
C LEU A 277 6.39 -33.08 -19.09
N SER A 278 7.23 -32.34 -19.82
CA SER A 278 8.19 -32.93 -20.75
C SER A 278 9.33 -33.70 -20.07
N SER A 279 9.70 -33.33 -18.85
CA SER A 279 10.74 -33.99 -18.06
C SER A 279 10.21 -35.14 -17.17
N GLY A 280 8.90 -35.35 -17.12
CA GLY A 280 8.28 -36.36 -16.24
C GLY A 280 8.23 -35.91 -14.76
N ASN A 281 8.52 -34.64 -14.45
CA ASN A 281 8.41 -34.09 -13.10
C ASN A 281 6.96 -33.73 -12.72
N ALA A 282 6.06 -33.70 -13.69
CA ALA A 282 4.61 -33.54 -13.50
C ALA A 282 3.86 -34.53 -14.39
N GLU A 283 2.74 -35.04 -13.91
CA GLU A 283 1.87 -35.98 -14.61
C GLU A 283 0.41 -35.63 -14.33
N ILE A 284 -0.44 -35.76 -15.35
CA ILE A 284 -1.89 -35.55 -15.23
C ILE A 284 -2.53 -36.96 -15.22
N PHE A 285 -3.18 -37.31 -14.13
CA PHE A 285 -3.97 -38.51 -14.01
C PHE A 285 -5.43 -38.20 -14.39
N ASN A 286 -5.96 -38.90 -15.42
CA ASN A 286 -7.37 -38.80 -15.88
C ASN A 286 -8.22 -39.88 -15.22
#